data_3ac006dc4c615550b201df1ee32c4867
#
_entry.id   3ac006dc4c615550b201df1ee32c4867
#
_cell.length_a   1.000
_cell.length_b   1.000
_cell.length_c   1.000
_cell.angle_alpha   90.00
_cell.angle_beta   90.00
_cell.angle_gamma   90.00
#
_symmetry.space_group_name_H-M   'P 1'
#
loop_
_entity.id
_entity.type
_entity.pdbx_description
1 polymer ?
#
loop_
_entity_poly.entity_id
_entity_poly.type
_entity_poly.pdbx_seq_one_letter_code
_entity_poly.pdbx_strand_id
1 'polypeptide(L)'
;MQATPRSRWLQHVLALIACVSFAQAAAAASFGFDDVTAVARGIAAKPYKVPVDRLPPELRDLDYDALRDIRFKTDDALWRSEKLPFELMFLHMGRGLREPVAIHTIDQGQVRPVKFDPEQFSYGRNKIDPQKLRDIGFAGFRVHYPINGPTYKDEVLVFAGASYFRALGKNQIYGLSARGLAVDTAGPGGEEFPHFSEFWIEKPKRGANAVTIYALLESRRVTGAYRFVVSPGVDTAMQVTARIFPREAIAKLGIAPLTSMFTFGENQPGRDDYRPEVHDSDGLSIDTGTGEWIWRPLVNPRRLLVTSFSATNPKGFGLMQRDRQAANYEDPESLFERRPSVWVEPIGNWESGRVELVQIPSPDETNDNIVAYWVSNEPVVAGKPIELSYRLRWQMQGPVPTGKAWVVQTRRGRGYVKAPDGDINFIVDFDGPVLRALGAEPKLDAVVSVDLNAELRERNLYRNQVSGAWRMTVRVKRADASKPVEMRAFISQDGKSLSETWSYILPSESEKP
;
A
#
# COMPACT_ATOMS: atom_id res chain seq x y z
N MET A 1 -79.95 39.84 28.60
CA MET A 1 -79.01 38.89 29.19
C MET A 1 -77.91 38.61 28.17
N GLN A 2 -76.71 39.05 28.49
CA GLN A 2 -75.56 39.07 27.60
C GLN A 2 -74.90 37.68 27.53
N ALA A 3 -74.60 37.16 26.33
CA ALA A 3 -73.82 35.98 26.11
C ALA A 3 -72.37 36.38 25.83
N THR A 4 -71.44 35.83 26.61
CA THR A 4 -70.00 36.14 26.67
C THR A 4 -69.24 35.53 25.51
N PRO A 5 -68.17 36.18 24.99
CA PRO A 5 -67.37 35.70 23.85
C PRO A 5 -66.21 34.86 24.37
N ARG A 6 -66.38 33.55 24.45
CA ARG A 6 -65.30 32.63 24.86
C ARG A 6 -64.93 31.52 23.86
N SER A 7 -65.48 31.50 22.63
CA SER A 7 -65.27 30.37 21.69
C SER A 7 -64.36 30.63 20.49
N ARG A 8 -63.81 31.83 20.28
CA ARG A 8 -63.03 32.16 19.10
C ARG A 8 -61.47 31.98 19.27
N TRP A 9 -61.02 31.96 20.53
CA TRP A 9 -59.58 31.81 20.79
C TRP A 9 -59.07 30.37 20.72
N LEU A 10 -59.86 29.35 21.00
CA LEU A 10 -59.48 27.95 20.92
C LEU A 10 -59.34 27.44 19.49
N GLN A 11 -60.06 28.01 18.52
CA GLN A 11 -59.94 27.56 17.12
C GLN A 11 -58.69 28.10 16.41
N HIS A 12 -58.09 29.20 16.85
CA HIS A 12 -56.86 29.75 16.28
C HIS A 12 -55.61 29.15 16.87
N VAL A 13 -55.63 28.60 18.08
CA VAL A 13 -54.50 27.91 18.70
C VAL A 13 -54.36 26.49 18.14
N LEU A 14 -55.46 25.82 17.82
CA LEU A 14 -55.41 24.48 17.17
C LEU A 14 -54.97 24.52 15.69
N ALA A 15 -55.23 25.62 14.97
CA ALA A 15 -54.74 25.82 13.60
C ALA A 15 -53.24 26.14 13.53
N LEU A 16 -52.65 26.81 14.53
CA LEU A 16 -51.19 27.07 14.59
C LEU A 16 -50.39 25.84 15.01
N ILE A 17 -50.94 24.93 15.81
CA ILE A 17 -50.25 23.67 16.20
C ILE A 17 -50.27 22.66 15.06
N ALA A 18 -51.25 22.67 14.17
CA ALA A 18 -51.33 21.80 13.00
C ALA A 18 -50.33 22.19 11.86
N CYS A 19 -49.92 23.48 11.79
CA CYS A 19 -48.95 23.93 10.76
C CYS A 19 -47.47 23.76 11.17
N VAL A 20 -47.15 23.49 12.44
CA VAL A 20 -45.75 23.26 12.88
C VAL A 20 -45.33 21.78 12.76
N SER A 21 -46.29 20.88 12.57
CA SER A 21 -46.00 19.41 12.53
C SER A 21 -45.67 18.85 11.15
N PHE A 22 -45.55 19.64 10.09
CA PHE A 22 -45.27 19.15 8.73
C PHE A 22 -43.96 19.62 8.11
N ALA A 23 -43.03 20.14 8.90
CA ALA A 23 -41.70 20.54 8.40
C ALA A 23 -40.54 19.72 9.02
N GLN A 24 -40.79 18.48 9.44
CA GLN A 24 -39.72 17.49 9.44
C GLN A 24 -39.61 16.94 8.00
N ALA A 25 -39.01 17.76 7.13
CA ALA A 25 -38.41 17.22 5.91
C ALA A 25 -37.43 16.16 6.41
N ALA A 26 -37.78 14.89 6.19
CA ALA A 26 -36.84 13.79 6.31
C ALA A 26 -35.66 14.21 5.44
N ALA A 27 -34.56 14.66 6.07
CA ALA A 27 -33.30 14.82 5.36
C ALA A 27 -33.06 13.46 4.71
N ALA A 28 -33.19 13.38 3.38
CA ALA A 28 -32.91 12.18 2.66
C ALA A 28 -31.53 11.71 3.13
N ALA A 29 -31.45 10.49 3.68
CA ALA A 29 -30.21 9.96 4.19
C ALA A 29 -29.15 10.09 3.07
N SER A 30 -28.10 10.83 3.35
CA SER A 30 -27.00 11.02 2.39
C SER A 30 -26.33 9.67 2.18
N PHE A 31 -26.18 9.27 0.91
CA PHE A 31 -25.46 8.03 0.56
C PHE A 31 -24.06 8.05 1.19
N GLY A 32 -23.65 6.94 1.80
CA GLY A 32 -22.37 6.84 2.50
C GLY A 32 -21.89 5.41 2.70
N PHE A 33 -20.97 5.24 3.65
CA PHE A 33 -20.30 3.96 3.90
C PHE A 33 -21.25 2.82 4.30
N ASP A 34 -22.32 3.15 5.02
CA ASP A 34 -23.29 2.15 5.45
C ASP A 34 -24.14 1.62 4.28
N ASP A 35 -24.39 2.44 3.26
CA ASP A 35 -25.07 2.00 2.04
C ASP A 35 -24.18 1.01 1.26
N VAL A 36 -22.91 1.33 1.07
CA VAL A 36 -21.95 0.41 0.43
C VAL A 36 -21.79 -0.87 1.26
N THR A 37 -21.81 -0.76 2.59
CA THR A 37 -21.79 -1.92 3.51
C THR A 37 -23.02 -2.81 3.30
N ALA A 38 -24.20 -2.22 3.15
CA ALA A 38 -25.43 -2.98 2.88
C ALA A 38 -25.36 -3.70 1.53
N VAL A 39 -24.84 -3.04 0.48
CA VAL A 39 -24.59 -3.64 -0.84
C VAL A 39 -23.63 -4.81 -0.72
N ALA A 40 -22.44 -4.63 -0.10
CA ALA A 40 -21.43 -5.67 0.06
C ALA A 40 -21.97 -6.89 0.80
N ARG A 41 -22.72 -6.68 1.91
CA ARG A 41 -23.38 -7.73 2.68
C ARG A 41 -24.42 -8.47 1.83
N GLY A 42 -25.24 -7.74 1.08
CA GLY A 42 -26.27 -8.30 0.20
C GLY A 42 -25.69 -9.16 -0.92
N ILE A 43 -24.53 -8.77 -1.46
CA ILE A 43 -23.80 -9.52 -2.48
C ILE A 43 -23.12 -10.76 -1.86
N ALA A 44 -22.55 -10.64 -0.65
CA ALA A 44 -21.95 -11.77 0.06
C ALA A 44 -22.93 -12.94 0.25
N ALA A 45 -24.21 -12.66 0.44
CA ALA A 45 -25.26 -13.67 0.59
C ALA A 45 -25.65 -14.38 -0.72
N LYS A 46 -25.10 -13.96 -1.87
CA LYS A 46 -25.42 -14.51 -3.19
C LYS A 46 -24.19 -15.23 -3.78
N PRO A 47 -24.38 -16.24 -4.64
CA PRO A 47 -23.29 -16.84 -5.39
C PRO A 47 -22.50 -15.79 -6.17
N TYR A 48 -21.17 -15.94 -6.20
CA TYR A 48 -20.33 -15.07 -7.00
C TYR A 48 -20.62 -15.21 -8.49
N LYS A 49 -20.70 -14.08 -9.15
CA LYS A 49 -20.84 -14.02 -10.61
C LYS A 49 -19.53 -13.56 -11.21
N VAL A 50 -18.90 -14.41 -11.98
CA VAL A 50 -17.68 -14.07 -12.72
C VAL A 50 -18.00 -12.92 -13.69
N PRO A 51 -17.26 -11.82 -13.67
CA PRO A 51 -17.42 -10.75 -14.64
C PRO A 51 -17.28 -11.28 -16.07
N VAL A 52 -18.14 -10.82 -16.97
CA VAL A 52 -18.05 -11.19 -18.38
C VAL A 52 -17.06 -10.26 -19.07
N ASP A 53 -16.02 -10.83 -19.67
CA ASP A 53 -15.10 -10.08 -20.52
C ASP A 53 -15.83 -9.62 -21.80
N ARG A 54 -16.12 -8.33 -21.87
CA ARG A 54 -16.79 -7.67 -23.02
C ARG A 54 -15.82 -6.88 -23.87
N LEU A 55 -14.52 -7.01 -23.61
CA LEU A 55 -13.53 -6.22 -24.29
C LEU A 55 -13.39 -6.67 -25.76
N PRO A 56 -13.54 -5.74 -26.75
CA PRO A 56 -13.31 -6.06 -28.15
C PRO A 56 -11.87 -6.56 -28.39
N PRO A 57 -11.65 -7.45 -29.38
CA PRO A 57 -10.33 -7.99 -29.70
C PRO A 57 -9.28 -6.89 -29.92
N GLU A 58 -9.63 -5.83 -30.63
CA GLU A 58 -8.74 -4.69 -30.91
C GLU A 58 -8.22 -3.96 -29.67
N LEU A 59 -8.92 -4.06 -28.54
CA LEU A 59 -8.45 -3.54 -27.24
C LEU A 59 -7.77 -4.61 -26.40
N ARG A 60 -8.21 -5.87 -26.53
CA ARG A 60 -7.66 -7.01 -25.78
C ARG A 60 -6.22 -7.29 -26.17
N ASP A 61 -5.92 -7.19 -27.47
CA ASP A 61 -4.65 -7.59 -28.06
C ASP A 61 -3.62 -6.42 -28.16
N LEU A 62 -3.94 -5.27 -27.58
CA LEU A 62 -3.00 -4.15 -27.48
C LEU A 62 -1.74 -4.58 -26.72
N ASP A 63 -0.58 -4.14 -27.20
CA ASP A 63 0.65 -4.17 -26.43
C ASP A 63 0.68 -3.03 -25.38
N TYR A 64 1.75 -2.98 -24.59
CA TYR A 64 1.88 -1.98 -23.54
C TYR A 64 1.89 -0.54 -24.07
N ASP A 65 2.65 -0.29 -25.15
CA ASP A 65 2.81 1.04 -25.72
C ASP A 65 1.53 1.51 -26.41
N ALA A 66 0.82 0.60 -27.08
CA ALA A 66 -0.46 0.88 -27.70
C ALA A 66 -1.53 1.26 -26.67
N LEU A 67 -1.63 0.52 -25.55
CA LEU A 67 -2.53 0.88 -24.46
C LEU A 67 -2.14 2.23 -23.82
N ARG A 68 -0.86 2.49 -23.61
CA ARG A 68 -0.35 3.75 -23.04
C ARG A 68 -0.62 4.96 -23.96
N ASP A 69 -0.74 4.75 -25.25
CA ASP A 69 -1.07 5.81 -26.23
C ASP A 69 -2.56 6.19 -26.21
N ILE A 70 -3.43 5.39 -25.55
CA ILE A 70 -4.81 5.77 -25.27
C ILE A 70 -4.82 6.66 -24.02
N ARG A 71 -5.16 7.94 -24.21
CA ARG A 71 -5.06 8.94 -23.14
C ARG A 71 -6.37 9.67 -22.93
N PHE A 72 -6.76 9.85 -21.69
CA PHE A 72 -7.88 10.71 -21.33
C PHE A 72 -7.55 12.16 -21.66
N LYS A 73 -8.48 12.87 -22.28
CA LYS A 73 -8.33 14.30 -22.62
C LYS A 73 -8.42 15.13 -21.33
N THR A 74 -7.35 15.83 -21.00
CA THR A 74 -7.22 16.60 -19.77
C THR A 74 -8.34 17.63 -19.58
N ASP A 75 -8.84 18.23 -20.67
CA ASP A 75 -9.88 19.26 -20.62
C ASP A 75 -11.25 18.68 -20.21
N ASP A 76 -11.45 17.37 -20.39
CA ASP A 76 -12.66 16.66 -20.02
C ASP A 76 -12.63 16.14 -18.57
N ALA A 77 -11.57 16.48 -17.80
CA ALA A 77 -11.45 16.06 -16.40
C ALA A 77 -12.65 16.52 -15.58
N LEU A 78 -13.25 15.59 -14.85
CA LEU A 78 -14.42 15.85 -14.03
C LEU A 78 -14.10 16.91 -12.97
N TRP A 79 -15.00 17.90 -12.79
CA TRP A 79 -14.89 19.07 -11.89
C TRP A 79 -13.88 20.15 -12.32
N ARG A 80 -13.24 20.00 -13.47
CA ARG A 80 -12.30 20.99 -14.02
C ARG A 80 -13.01 22.31 -14.33
N SER A 81 -14.14 22.26 -15.02
CA SER A 81 -14.95 23.45 -15.36
C SER A 81 -15.47 24.20 -14.13
N GLU A 82 -15.69 23.48 -13.02
CA GLU A 82 -16.12 24.04 -11.75
C GLU A 82 -14.95 24.62 -10.92
N LYS A 83 -13.71 24.44 -11.39
CA LYS A 83 -12.47 24.87 -10.72
C LYS A 83 -12.35 24.35 -9.30
N LEU A 84 -12.80 23.11 -9.04
CA LEU A 84 -12.66 22.47 -7.75
C LEU A 84 -11.21 22.05 -7.50
N PRO A 85 -10.77 21.86 -6.23
CA PRO A 85 -9.38 21.51 -5.92
C PRO A 85 -8.98 20.13 -6.46
N PHE A 86 -9.90 19.17 -6.49
CA PHE A 86 -9.68 17.84 -7.06
C PHE A 86 -10.30 17.73 -8.45
N GLU A 87 -9.67 16.96 -9.32
CA GLU A 87 -10.17 16.56 -10.63
C GLU A 87 -10.03 15.06 -10.80
N LEU A 88 -10.94 14.44 -11.56
CA LEU A 88 -10.87 13.02 -11.90
C LEU A 88 -10.63 12.85 -13.39
N MET A 89 -9.72 11.96 -13.74
CA MET A 89 -9.51 11.45 -15.08
C MET A 89 -9.69 9.94 -15.08
N PHE A 90 -10.21 9.39 -16.17
CA PHE A 90 -10.58 7.98 -16.20
C PHE A 90 -9.60 7.17 -17.04
N LEU A 91 -9.52 5.86 -16.73
CA LEU A 91 -8.64 4.93 -17.42
C LEU A 91 -9.45 4.11 -18.42
N HIS A 92 -8.90 3.96 -19.63
CA HIS A 92 -9.49 3.16 -20.67
C HIS A 92 -9.24 1.67 -20.43
N MET A 93 -10.22 0.84 -20.76
CA MET A 93 -10.09 -0.62 -20.79
C MET A 93 -9.12 -1.04 -21.89
N GLY A 94 -8.40 -2.15 -21.66
CA GLY A 94 -7.51 -2.73 -22.70
C GLY A 94 -6.47 -3.67 -22.10
N ARG A 95 -5.90 -4.54 -22.92
CA ARG A 95 -4.86 -5.49 -22.53
C ARG A 95 -5.23 -6.29 -21.26
N GLY A 96 -4.48 -6.10 -20.15
CA GLY A 96 -4.72 -6.73 -18.84
C GLY A 96 -5.84 -6.09 -18.02
N LEU A 97 -6.29 -4.88 -18.37
CA LEU A 97 -7.38 -4.17 -17.70
C LEU A 97 -8.71 -4.53 -18.37
N ARG A 98 -9.27 -5.69 -17.99
CA ARG A 98 -10.42 -6.31 -18.66
C ARG A 98 -11.73 -6.25 -17.88
N GLU A 99 -11.66 -5.91 -16.59
CA GLU A 99 -12.82 -5.82 -15.72
C GLU A 99 -13.23 -4.35 -15.58
N PRO A 100 -14.42 -3.97 -16.07
CA PRO A 100 -14.88 -2.60 -15.96
C PRO A 100 -15.27 -2.28 -14.51
N VAL A 101 -15.03 -1.03 -14.10
CA VAL A 101 -15.49 -0.50 -12.83
C VAL A 101 -16.63 0.50 -13.05
N ALA A 102 -17.68 0.40 -12.25
CA ALA A 102 -18.73 1.40 -12.21
C ALA A 102 -18.26 2.58 -11.35
N ILE A 103 -18.45 3.81 -11.84
CA ILE A 103 -18.03 5.02 -11.14
C ILE A 103 -19.22 5.94 -10.96
N HIS A 104 -19.40 6.45 -9.75
CA HIS A 104 -20.43 7.40 -9.38
C HIS A 104 -19.82 8.59 -8.66
N THR A 105 -20.48 9.73 -8.75
CA THR A 105 -20.23 10.88 -7.88
C THR A 105 -21.36 11.05 -6.89
N ILE A 106 -21.03 11.57 -5.71
CA ILE A 106 -22.01 11.96 -4.70
C ILE A 106 -21.97 13.49 -4.60
N ASP A 107 -23.06 14.16 -4.99
CA ASP A 107 -23.22 15.60 -4.89
C ASP A 107 -24.43 15.91 -3.99
N GLN A 108 -24.22 16.54 -2.83
CA GLN A 108 -25.25 16.83 -1.83
C GLN A 108 -26.07 15.60 -1.42
N GLY A 109 -25.38 14.46 -1.26
CA GLY A 109 -26.00 13.19 -0.89
C GLY A 109 -26.67 12.42 -2.04
N GLN A 110 -26.70 12.97 -3.24
CA GLN A 110 -27.28 12.36 -4.43
C GLN A 110 -26.21 11.63 -5.24
N VAL A 111 -26.45 10.35 -5.55
CA VAL A 111 -25.57 9.52 -6.38
C VAL A 111 -25.88 9.77 -7.85
N ARG A 112 -24.85 10.01 -8.65
CA ARG A 112 -24.93 10.18 -10.10
C ARG A 112 -23.90 9.31 -10.79
N PRO A 113 -24.31 8.45 -11.75
CA PRO A 113 -23.37 7.62 -12.50
C PRO A 113 -22.51 8.47 -13.43
N VAL A 114 -21.22 8.16 -13.51
CA VAL A 114 -20.31 8.68 -14.51
C VAL A 114 -20.34 7.74 -15.71
N LYS A 115 -20.86 8.20 -16.83
CA LYS A 115 -20.98 7.39 -18.04
C LYS A 115 -19.66 7.40 -18.81
N PHE A 116 -19.27 6.25 -19.33
CA PHE A 116 -18.16 6.15 -20.25
C PHE A 116 -18.51 6.85 -21.57
N ASP A 117 -17.62 7.71 -22.02
CA ASP A 117 -17.70 8.36 -23.32
C ASP A 117 -16.35 8.17 -24.06
N PRO A 118 -16.31 7.40 -25.15
CA PRO A 118 -15.08 7.19 -25.89
C PRO A 118 -14.47 8.47 -26.47
N GLU A 119 -15.28 9.51 -26.69
CA GLU A 119 -14.81 10.81 -27.19
C GLU A 119 -13.95 11.58 -26.14
N GLN A 120 -14.01 11.20 -24.88
CA GLN A 120 -13.13 11.75 -23.83
C GLN A 120 -11.68 11.23 -23.92
N PHE A 121 -11.40 10.31 -24.86
CA PHE A 121 -10.08 9.73 -25.02
C PHE A 121 -9.46 10.10 -26.38
N SER A 122 -8.15 10.24 -26.38
CA SER A 122 -7.32 10.24 -27.58
C SER A 122 -6.75 8.84 -27.77
N TYR A 123 -6.91 8.27 -28.95
CA TYR A 123 -6.43 6.92 -29.26
C TYR A 123 -5.03 6.90 -29.88
N GLY A 124 -4.39 8.08 -30.01
CA GLY A 124 -3.04 8.21 -30.53
C GLY A 124 -2.87 7.55 -31.90
N ARG A 125 -1.93 6.62 -32.00
CA ARG A 125 -1.64 5.88 -33.25
C ARG A 125 -2.53 4.65 -33.48
N ASN A 126 -3.36 4.31 -32.49
CA ASN A 126 -4.22 3.12 -32.57
C ASN A 126 -5.35 3.32 -33.59
N LYS A 127 -5.56 2.33 -34.45
CA LYS A 127 -6.67 2.31 -35.40
C LYS A 127 -7.93 1.72 -34.75
N ILE A 128 -8.51 2.47 -33.83
CA ILE A 128 -9.70 2.09 -33.07
C ILE A 128 -10.83 3.03 -33.47
N ASP A 129 -12.02 2.48 -33.72
CA ASP A 129 -13.24 3.24 -33.96
C ASP A 129 -13.95 3.53 -32.63
N PRO A 130 -13.94 4.78 -32.11
CA PRO A 130 -14.56 5.12 -30.84
C PRO A 130 -16.05 4.81 -30.77
N GLN A 131 -16.75 4.88 -31.90
CA GLN A 131 -18.20 4.66 -31.98
C GLN A 131 -18.61 3.23 -31.59
N LYS A 132 -17.68 2.26 -31.70
CA LYS A 132 -17.89 0.86 -31.32
C LYS A 132 -17.67 0.61 -29.83
N LEU A 133 -17.19 1.59 -29.06
CA LEU A 133 -16.74 1.41 -27.68
C LEU A 133 -17.68 1.98 -26.62
N ARG A 134 -18.91 2.36 -26.96
CA ARG A 134 -19.80 3.14 -26.08
C ARG A 134 -20.15 2.46 -24.75
N ASP A 135 -20.11 1.13 -24.66
CA ASP A 135 -20.57 0.36 -23.50
C ASP A 135 -19.47 -0.44 -22.79
N ILE A 136 -18.20 -0.14 -23.03
CA ILE A 136 -17.10 -0.92 -22.43
C ILE A 136 -16.81 -0.55 -20.97
N GLY A 137 -17.16 0.65 -20.51
CA GLY A 137 -16.87 1.14 -19.17
C GLY A 137 -15.42 1.63 -18.98
N PHE A 138 -15.07 1.93 -17.73
CA PHE A 138 -13.73 2.39 -17.34
C PHE A 138 -12.93 1.27 -16.70
N ALA A 139 -11.60 1.29 -16.83
CA ALA A 139 -10.69 0.38 -16.13
C ALA A 139 -10.32 0.86 -14.71
N GLY A 140 -10.66 2.09 -14.38
CA GLY A 140 -10.30 2.76 -13.15
C GLY A 140 -10.29 4.28 -13.32
N PHE A 141 -9.66 4.96 -12.38
CA PHE A 141 -9.59 6.43 -12.41
C PHE A 141 -8.36 6.95 -11.69
N ARG A 142 -8.02 8.21 -11.99
CA ARG A 142 -6.96 9.00 -11.37
C ARG A 142 -7.53 10.20 -10.67
N VAL A 143 -6.96 10.53 -9.52
CA VAL A 143 -7.28 11.75 -8.77
C VAL A 143 -6.14 12.73 -8.95
N HIS A 144 -6.46 13.94 -9.33
CA HIS A 144 -5.52 15.04 -9.54
C HIS A 144 -5.72 16.13 -8.49
N TYR A 145 -4.63 16.69 -7.97
CA TYR A 145 -4.61 17.73 -6.95
C TYR A 145 -3.35 18.60 -7.08
N PRO A 146 -3.39 19.92 -6.80
CA PRO A 146 -2.23 20.81 -6.96
C PRO A 146 -1.21 20.63 -5.81
N ILE A 147 -0.41 19.57 -5.88
CA ILE A 147 0.53 19.17 -4.83
C ILE A 147 1.92 19.79 -5.00
N ASN A 148 2.40 19.97 -6.24
CA ASN A 148 3.71 20.53 -6.54
C ASN A 148 3.65 22.04 -6.86
N GLY A 149 2.51 22.55 -7.26
CA GLY A 149 2.32 23.97 -7.55
C GLY A 149 0.86 24.32 -7.78
N PRO A 150 0.47 25.62 -7.65
CA PRO A 150 -0.93 26.03 -7.65
C PRO A 150 -1.59 26.04 -9.02
N THR A 151 -0.80 26.02 -10.09
CA THR A 151 -1.30 26.18 -11.46
C THR A 151 -1.55 24.86 -12.19
N TYR A 152 -0.99 23.77 -11.68
CA TYR A 152 -1.11 22.43 -12.25
C TYR A 152 -1.61 21.43 -11.20
N LYS A 153 -2.46 20.52 -11.60
CA LYS A 153 -2.93 19.43 -10.74
C LYS A 153 -2.22 18.14 -11.13
N ASP A 154 -1.31 17.74 -10.27
CA ASP A 154 -0.56 16.49 -10.41
C ASP A 154 -1.49 15.30 -10.17
N GLU A 155 -1.21 14.18 -10.82
CA GLU A 155 -1.81 12.91 -10.47
C GLU A 155 -1.29 12.49 -9.08
N VAL A 156 -2.19 12.35 -8.09
CA VAL A 156 -1.82 12.04 -6.70
C VAL A 156 -2.29 10.65 -6.25
N LEU A 157 -3.22 10.05 -6.99
CA LEU A 157 -3.77 8.74 -6.68
C LEU A 157 -4.31 8.09 -7.95
N VAL A 158 -4.12 6.78 -8.08
CA VAL A 158 -4.73 5.96 -9.12
C VAL A 158 -5.31 4.69 -8.53
N PHE A 159 -6.51 4.29 -8.97
CA PHE A 159 -7.10 2.96 -8.80
C PHE A 159 -7.14 2.28 -10.15
N ALA A 160 -6.45 1.15 -10.31
CA ALA A 160 -6.39 0.41 -11.58
C ALA A 160 -6.02 -1.06 -11.37
N GLY A 161 -6.80 -1.95 -11.95
CA GLY A 161 -6.57 -3.40 -11.93
C GLY A 161 -6.84 -4.04 -10.58
N ALA A 162 -7.65 -5.09 -10.55
CA ALA A 162 -8.07 -5.78 -9.34
C ALA A 162 -8.42 -4.79 -8.21
N SER A 163 -7.74 -4.86 -7.06
CA SER A 163 -7.91 -3.91 -5.96
C SER A 163 -6.67 -3.05 -5.70
N TYR A 164 -5.81 -2.87 -6.71
CA TYR A 164 -4.60 -2.07 -6.58
C TYR A 164 -4.87 -0.57 -6.60
N PHE A 165 -4.10 0.15 -5.80
CA PHE A 165 -4.04 1.60 -5.86
C PHE A 165 -2.65 2.10 -5.47
N ARG A 166 -2.27 3.24 -6.05
CA ARG A 166 -0.99 3.92 -5.79
C ARG A 166 -1.25 5.37 -5.49
N ALA A 167 -0.54 5.92 -4.51
CA ALA A 167 -0.54 7.36 -4.27
C ALA A 167 0.89 7.89 -4.19
N LEU A 168 1.01 9.21 -4.20
CA LEU A 168 2.28 9.90 -4.06
C LEU A 168 2.11 11.24 -3.34
N GLY A 169 3.16 11.68 -2.66
CA GLY A 169 3.26 13.00 -2.06
C GLY A 169 4.02 13.99 -2.96
N LYS A 170 4.31 15.17 -2.41
CA LYS A 170 5.02 16.22 -3.13
C LYS A 170 6.40 15.76 -3.61
N ASN A 171 6.73 16.03 -4.87
CA ASN A 171 7.99 15.68 -5.53
C ASN A 171 8.29 14.18 -5.61
N GLN A 172 7.31 13.32 -5.34
CA GLN A 172 7.42 11.87 -5.50
C GLN A 172 7.00 11.44 -6.91
N ILE A 173 7.37 10.23 -7.27
CA ILE A 173 6.88 9.50 -8.44
C ILE A 173 6.31 8.16 -8.01
N TYR A 174 5.52 7.49 -8.85
CA TYR A 174 4.96 6.20 -8.49
C TYR A 174 6.04 5.12 -8.29
N GLY A 175 5.92 4.40 -7.20
CA GLY A 175 6.64 3.19 -6.85
C GLY A 175 5.65 2.11 -6.44
N LEU A 176 5.79 1.60 -5.20
CA LEU A 176 4.97 0.52 -4.67
C LEU A 176 3.46 0.83 -4.64
N SER A 177 2.68 -0.24 -4.67
CA SER A 177 1.22 -0.22 -4.61
C SER A 177 0.71 -0.66 -3.23
N ALA A 178 -0.53 -0.26 -2.90
CA ALA A 178 -1.37 -0.93 -1.92
C ALA A 178 -2.50 -1.69 -2.62
N ARG A 179 -3.14 -2.62 -1.91
CA ARG A 179 -4.29 -3.38 -2.38
C ARG A 179 -5.43 -3.36 -1.35
N GLY A 180 -6.66 -3.63 -1.79
CA GLY A 180 -7.78 -3.81 -0.87
C GLY A 180 -7.55 -4.97 0.08
N LEU A 181 -7.37 -6.18 -0.44
CA LEU A 181 -7.09 -7.41 0.30
C LEU A 181 -6.09 -8.30 -0.46
N ALA A 182 -5.41 -9.16 0.30
CA ALA A 182 -4.66 -10.30 -0.21
C ALA A 182 -5.31 -11.59 0.30
N VAL A 183 -5.64 -12.51 -0.59
CA VAL A 183 -6.34 -13.75 -0.24
C VAL A 183 -5.50 -14.94 -0.68
N ASP A 184 -4.98 -15.69 0.31
CA ASP A 184 -4.11 -16.86 0.13
C ASP A 184 -2.87 -16.59 -0.73
N THR A 185 -2.30 -15.37 -0.65
CA THR A 185 -1.04 -15.02 -1.32
C THR A 185 0.06 -16.01 -0.97
N ALA A 186 0.73 -16.52 -2.00
CA ALA A 186 1.72 -17.59 -1.89
C ALA A 186 1.19 -18.89 -1.26
N GLY A 187 -0.13 -19.09 -1.26
CA GLY A 187 -0.75 -20.34 -0.81
C GLY A 187 -0.68 -21.45 -1.86
N PRO A 188 -0.76 -22.72 -1.45
CA PRO A 188 -0.65 -23.87 -2.37
C PRO A 188 -1.80 -23.95 -3.37
N GLY A 189 -2.95 -23.33 -3.08
CA GLY A 189 -4.12 -23.27 -3.97
C GLY A 189 -4.12 -22.12 -4.97
N GLY A 190 -3.09 -21.29 -4.96
CA GLY A 190 -3.02 -20.04 -5.72
C GLY A 190 -3.67 -18.86 -4.98
N GLU A 191 -3.28 -17.68 -5.37
CA GLU A 191 -3.83 -16.43 -4.85
C GLU A 191 -5.15 -16.07 -5.51
N GLU A 192 -6.11 -15.58 -4.74
CA GLU A 192 -7.32 -14.96 -5.25
C GLU A 192 -7.15 -13.43 -5.18
N PHE A 193 -7.46 -12.77 -6.30
CA PHE A 193 -7.36 -11.32 -6.44
C PHE A 193 -8.75 -10.67 -6.35
N PRO A 194 -9.19 -10.20 -5.18
CA PRO A 194 -10.39 -9.38 -5.09
C PRO A 194 -10.22 -8.10 -5.92
N HIS A 195 -11.32 -7.66 -6.56
CA HIS A 195 -11.32 -6.45 -7.39
C HIS A 195 -12.31 -5.42 -6.83
N PHE A 196 -12.01 -4.15 -7.03
CA PHE A 196 -12.99 -3.08 -6.82
C PHE A 196 -13.89 -2.99 -8.04
N SER A 197 -15.16 -3.35 -7.86
CA SER A 197 -16.16 -3.38 -8.94
C SER A 197 -16.91 -2.05 -9.11
N GLU A 198 -17.01 -1.26 -8.03
CA GLU A 198 -17.80 -0.03 -8.04
C GLU A 198 -17.23 1.01 -7.08
N PHE A 199 -17.26 2.28 -7.49
CA PHE A 199 -16.78 3.42 -6.71
C PHE A 199 -17.81 4.54 -6.63
N TRP A 200 -17.87 5.20 -5.46
CA TRP A 200 -18.65 6.43 -5.22
C TRP A 200 -17.72 7.49 -4.66
N ILE A 201 -17.61 8.62 -5.33
CA ILE A 201 -16.63 9.66 -5.01
C ILE A 201 -17.40 10.92 -4.62
N GLU A 202 -17.18 11.38 -3.38
CA GLU A 202 -17.80 12.62 -2.91
C GLU A 202 -17.25 13.82 -3.68
N LYS A 203 -18.15 14.62 -4.24
CA LYS A 203 -17.78 15.87 -4.89
C LYS A 203 -17.12 16.81 -3.88
N PRO A 204 -15.86 17.22 -4.07
CA PRO A 204 -15.16 18.05 -3.11
C PRO A 204 -15.75 19.47 -3.08
N LYS A 205 -15.78 20.08 -1.90
CA LYS A 205 -16.12 21.50 -1.75
C LYS A 205 -14.96 22.37 -2.26
N ARG A 206 -15.24 23.63 -2.57
CA ARG A 206 -14.19 24.63 -2.85
C ARG A 206 -13.26 24.73 -1.63
N GLY A 207 -11.94 24.67 -1.86
CA GLY A 207 -10.94 24.71 -0.82
C GLY A 207 -10.76 23.40 -0.03
N ALA A 208 -11.41 22.30 -0.43
CA ALA A 208 -11.18 20.99 0.19
C ALA A 208 -9.72 20.53 0.03
N ASN A 209 -9.15 19.99 1.09
CA ASN A 209 -7.84 19.38 1.13
C ASN A 209 -7.89 17.86 1.25
N ALA A 210 -9.07 17.28 1.22
CA ALA A 210 -9.30 15.84 1.21
C ALA A 210 -10.46 15.48 0.31
N VAL A 211 -10.46 14.25 -0.21
CA VAL A 211 -11.55 13.65 -0.97
C VAL A 211 -11.92 12.31 -0.36
N THR A 212 -13.23 12.04 -0.25
CA THR A 212 -13.77 10.75 0.22
C THR A 212 -14.16 9.89 -0.97
N ILE A 213 -13.73 8.64 -0.94
CA ILE A 213 -14.02 7.63 -1.95
C ILE A 213 -14.55 6.41 -1.24
N TYR A 214 -15.71 5.91 -1.67
CA TYR A 214 -16.22 4.60 -1.25
C TYR A 214 -15.99 3.61 -2.37
N ALA A 215 -15.76 2.33 -2.02
CA ALA A 215 -15.58 1.27 -2.99
C ALA A 215 -16.22 -0.03 -2.53
N LEU A 216 -16.77 -0.76 -3.50
CA LEU A 216 -17.24 -2.12 -3.35
C LEU A 216 -16.16 -3.07 -3.85
N LEU A 217 -15.72 -3.97 -2.99
CA LEU A 217 -14.76 -5.04 -3.32
C LEU A 217 -15.49 -6.37 -3.47
N GLU A 218 -15.16 -7.10 -4.52
CA GLU A 218 -15.75 -8.40 -4.81
C GLU A 218 -14.72 -9.44 -5.23
N SER A 219 -14.95 -10.67 -4.81
CA SER A 219 -14.32 -11.86 -5.35
C SER A 219 -15.16 -13.11 -5.04
N ARG A 220 -14.68 -14.29 -5.44
CA ARG A 220 -15.38 -15.54 -5.21
C ARG A 220 -15.63 -15.80 -3.73
N ARG A 221 -14.62 -15.59 -2.88
CA ARG A 221 -14.67 -15.93 -1.45
C ARG A 221 -14.97 -14.76 -0.52
N VAL A 222 -14.92 -13.52 -1.00
CA VAL A 222 -15.09 -12.35 -0.13
C VAL A 222 -15.72 -11.17 -0.87
N THR A 223 -16.50 -10.38 -0.13
CA THR A 223 -16.91 -9.03 -0.53
C THR A 223 -16.48 -8.03 0.54
N GLY A 224 -16.43 -6.75 0.19
CA GLY A 224 -16.08 -5.72 1.16
C GLY A 224 -16.58 -4.34 0.77
N ALA A 225 -16.92 -3.55 1.77
CA ALA A 225 -17.16 -2.12 1.65
C ALA A 225 -15.92 -1.38 2.16
N TYR A 226 -15.46 -0.41 1.38
CA TYR A 226 -14.30 0.43 1.72
C TYR A 226 -14.69 1.90 1.73
N ARG A 227 -14.08 2.64 2.64
CA ARG A 227 -14.07 4.10 2.67
C ARG A 227 -12.63 4.55 2.72
N PHE A 228 -12.23 5.38 1.77
CA PHE A 228 -10.93 6.03 1.70
C PHE A 228 -11.12 7.53 1.91
N VAL A 229 -10.40 8.13 2.85
CA VAL A 229 -10.28 9.58 3.00
C VAL A 229 -8.86 9.95 2.64
N VAL A 230 -8.69 10.58 1.49
CA VAL A 230 -7.39 10.87 0.88
C VAL A 230 -7.04 12.33 1.08
N SER A 231 -5.91 12.59 1.70
CA SER A 231 -5.38 13.93 2.00
C SER A 231 -3.99 14.08 1.35
N PRO A 232 -3.92 14.60 0.12
CA PRO A 232 -2.62 14.85 -0.55
C PRO A 232 -1.83 15.96 0.15
N GLY A 233 -0.50 15.83 0.16
CA GLY A 233 0.38 16.81 0.80
C GLY A 233 1.85 16.53 0.54
N VAL A 234 2.75 17.02 1.40
CA VAL A 234 4.17 16.63 1.38
C VAL A 234 4.25 15.12 1.44
N ASP A 235 3.53 14.53 2.39
CA ASP A 235 3.17 13.11 2.43
C ASP A 235 1.69 13.00 2.10
N THR A 236 1.31 12.03 1.30
CA THR A 236 -0.10 11.75 1.07
C THR A 236 -0.57 10.74 2.09
N ALA A 237 -1.55 11.15 2.90
CA ALA A 237 -2.19 10.30 3.90
C ALA A 237 -3.54 9.79 3.37
N MET A 238 -3.83 8.52 3.65
CA MET A 238 -5.11 7.89 3.31
C MET A 238 -5.62 7.12 4.52
N GLN A 239 -6.74 7.55 5.09
CA GLN A 239 -7.43 6.74 6.10
C GLN A 239 -8.36 5.76 5.40
N VAL A 240 -8.21 4.48 5.73
CA VAL A 240 -9.02 3.38 5.21
C VAL A 240 -9.89 2.82 6.33
N THR A 241 -11.18 2.66 6.04
CA THR A 241 -12.12 1.88 6.86
C THR A 241 -12.73 0.82 5.97
N ALA A 242 -12.76 -0.43 6.43
CA ALA A 242 -13.31 -1.53 5.64
C ALA A 242 -14.19 -2.44 6.50
N ARG A 243 -15.25 -2.96 5.88
CA ARG A 243 -16.10 -4.03 6.40
C ARG A 243 -16.10 -5.16 5.40
N ILE A 244 -15.53 -6.28 5.82
CA ILE A 244 -15.28 -7.45 4.96
C ILE A 244 -16.29 -8.54 5.30
N PHE A 245 -16.84 -9.17 4.28
CA PHE A 245 -17.85 -10.22 4.41
C PHE A 245 -17.34 -11.49 3.73
N PRO A 246 -16.71 -12.42 4.47
CA PRO A 246 -16.29 -13.71 3.92
C PRO A 246 -17.51 -14.56 3.52
N ARG A 247 -17.51 -15.11 2.31
CA ARG A 247 -18.51 -16.08 1.81
C ARG A 247 -18.21 -17.50 2.27
N GLU A 248 -16.94 -17.78 2.46
CA GLU A 248 -16.40 -19.07 2.92
C GLU A 248 -15.17 -18.83 3.83
N ALA A 249 -14.70 -19.86 4.49
CA ALA A 249 -13.48 -19.77 5.29
C ALA A 249 -12.27 -19.45 4.39
N ILE A 250 -11.40 -18.57 4.88
CA ILE A 250 -10.17 -18.16 4.18
C ILE A 250 -9.01 -18.54 5.08
N ALA A 251 -8.05 -19.31 4.56
CA ALA A 251 -6.92 -19.78 5.33
C ALA A 251 -5.96 -18.62 5.69
N LYS A 252 -5.77 -17.69 4.75
CA LYS A 252 -4.90 -16.54 4.94
C LYS A 252 -5.52 -15.29 4.32
N LEU A 253 -5.99 -14.38 5.16
CA LEU A 253 -6.49 -13.07 4.77
C LEU A 253 -5.45 -12.00 5.11
N GLY A 254 -4.81 -11.44 4.09
CA GLY A 254 -3.86 -10.34 4.22
C GLY A 254 -4.57 -8.99 4.25
N ILE A 255 -4.38 -8.26 5.34
CA ILE A 255 -4.95 -6.94 5.62
C ILE A 255 -3.92 -5.87 5.30
N ALA A 256 -4.36 -4.75 4.70
CA ALA A 256 -3.53 -3.63 4.29
C ALA A 256 -2.30 -4.07 3.46
N PRO A 257 -2.50 -4.84 2.37
CA PRO A 257 -1.38 -5.36 1.60
C PRO A 257 -0.65 -4.26 0.86
N LEU A 258 0.68 -4.34 0.88
CA LEU A 258 1.60 -3.55 0.09
C LEU A 258 2.27 -4.45 -0.93
N THR A 259 2.48 -3.95 -2.14
CA THR A 259 3.15 -4.68 -3.23
C THR A 259 4.23 -3.81 -3.82
N SER A 260 5.45 -4.35 -3.93
CA SER A 260 6.64 -3.61 -4.35
C SER A 260 7.55 -4.48 -5.23
N MET A 261 8.64 -3.90 -5.68
CA MET A 261 9.65 -4.55 -6.51
C MET A 261 11.03 -4.43 -5.85
N PHE A 262 11.79 -5.53 -5.86
CA PHE A 262 13.20 -5.59 -5.53
C PHE A 262 13.90 -6.58 -6.46
N THR A 263 14.80 -6.10 -7.30
CA THR A 263 15.60 -6.94 -8.20
C THR A 263 16.97 -7.21 -7.60
N PHE A 264 17.70 -6.16 -7.26
CA PHE A 264 19.00 -6.22 -6.58
C PHE A 264 19.28 -4.89 -5.87
N GLY A 265 20.27 -4.93 -4.95
CA GLY A 265 20.76 -3.79 -4.20
C GLY A 265 22.07 -4.13 -3.50
N GLU A 266 22.58 -3.27 -2.64
CA GLU A 266 23.90 -3.42 -2.00
C GLU A 266 24.08 -4.70 -1.16
N ASN A 267 22.99 -5.26 -0.65
CA ASN A 267 22.97 -6.53 0.07
C ASN A 267 22.91 -7.77 -0.87
N GLN A 268 22.56 -7.55 -2.14
CA GLN A 268 22.45 -8.55 -3.18
C GLN A 268 22.79 -7.92 -4.55
N PRO A 269 24.05 -7.60 -4.85
CA PRO A 269 24.44 -6.92 -6.07
C PRO A 269 24.03 -7.65 -7.34
N GLY A 270 23.58 -6.89 -8.34
CA GLY A 270 23.32 -7.35 -9.71
C GLY A 270 24.61 -7.82 -10.37
N ARG A 271 24.50 -8.66 -11.41
CA ARG A 271 25.68 -9.20 -12.11
C ARG A 271 25.94 -8.54 -13.45
N ASP A 272 24.89 -8.29 -14.23
CA ASP A 272 24.98 -7.86 -15.62
C ASP A 272 24.23 -6.55 -15.88
N ASP A 273 24.13 -5.69 -14.87
CA ASP A 273 23.50 -4.37 -14.92
C ASP A 273 24.52 -3.31 -14.50
N TYR A 274 24.53 -2.15 -15.16
CA TYR A 274 25.42 -1.04 -14.80
C TYR A 274 24.92 -0.30 -13.55
N ARG A 275 23.62 -0.38 -13.25
CA ARG A 275 23.01 0.25 -12.10
C ARG A 275 23.42 -0.49 -10.83
N PRO A 276 23.82 0.20 -9.76
CA PRO A 276 24.16 -0.46 -8.50
C PRO A 276 22.94 -1.09 -7.81
N GLU A 277 21.77 -0.46 -7.90
CA GLU A 277 20.54 -0.88 -7.23
C GLU A 277 19.32 -0.67 -8.11
N VAL A 278 18.36 -1.63 -8.06
CA VAL A 278 17.08 -1.57 -8.78
C VAL A 278 15.97 -2.09 -7.85
N HIS A 279 15.24 -1.16 -7.22
CA HIS A 279 14.14 -1.50 -6.32
C HIS A 279 13.24 -0.31 -6.00
N ASP A 280 11.96 -0.58 -5.75
CA ASP A 280 10.96 0.39 -5.25
C ASP A 280 10.99 0.50 -3.72
N SER A 281 11.48 -0.55 -3.06
CA SER A 281 11.67 -0.61 -1.62
C SER A 281 12.92 -1.41 -1.32
N ASP A 282 13.70 -0.99 -0.33
CA ASP A 282 14.92 -1.67 0.11
C ASP A 282 14.70 -2.54 1.35
N GLY A 283 13.61 -2.35 2.09
CA GLY A 283 13.32 -3.14 3.28
C GLY A 283 11.91 -3.06 3.82
N LEU A 284 11.55 -4.05 4.64
CA LEU A 284 10.36 -4.05 5.48
C LEU A 284 10.72 -3.52 6.87
N SER A 285 10.01 -2.50 7.34
CA SER A 285 10.10 -1.99 8.71
C SER A 285 8.85 -2.37 9.49
N ILE A 286 9.01 -2.77 10.77
CA ILE A 286 7.91 -3.17 11.65
C ILE A 286 8.13 -2.56 13.04
N ASP A 287 7.15 -1.80 13.54
CA ASP A 287 7.00 -1.48 14.96
C ASP A 287 6.07 -2.50 15.60
N THR A 288 6.62 -3.43 16.36
CA THR A 288 5.89 -4.55 16.93
C THR A 288 4.89 -4.15 18.03
N GLY A 289 4.95 -2.89 18.49
CA GLY A 289 4.14 -2.39 19.59
C GLY A 289 4.67 -2.75 20.99
N THR A 290 5.69 -3.62 21.09
CA THR A 290 6.32 -4.06 22.35
C THR A 290 7.64 -3.35 22.64
N GLY A 291 7.98 -2.32 21.84
CA GLY A 291 9.23 -1.55 21.93
C GLY A 291 10.35 -2.08 21.05
N GLU A 292 10.14 -3.17 20.33
CA GLU A 292 11.05 -3.63 19.29
C GLU A 292 10.64 -3.05 17.92
N TRP A 293 11.63 -2.52 17.20
CA TRP A 293 11.55 -2.22 15.79
C TRP A 293 12.40 -3.22 15.01
N ILE A 294 11.87 -3.71 13.91
CA ILE A 294 12.54 -4.67 13.04
C ILE A 294 12.79 -4.00 11.69
N TRP A 295 14.00 -4.14 11.19
CA TRP A 295 14.37 -3.82 9.83
C TRP A 295 14.76 -5.09 9.10
N ARG A 296 14.03 -5.41 8.03
CA ARG A 296 14.27 -6.59 7.19
C ARG A 296 14.62 -6.14 5.78
N PRO A 297 15.93 -6.07 5.41
CA PRO A 297 16.33 -5.84 4.02
C PRO A 297 15.68 -6.85 3.08
N LEU A 298 15.22 -6.39 1.91
CA LEU A 298 14.62 -7.24 0.90
C LEU A 298 15.69 -8.03 0.13
N VAL A 299 15.27 -9.12 -0.45
CA VAL A 299 16.07 -9.95 -1.34
C VAL A 299 15.22 -10.44 -2.50
N ASN A 300 15.84 -10.70 -3.65
CA ASN A 300 15.24 -11.42 -4.76
C ASN A 300 15.72 -12.89 -4.66
N PRO A 301 14.92 -13.80 -4.11
CA PRO A 301 15.33 -15.16 -3.85
C PRO A 301 15.28 -16.02 -5.12
N ARG A 302 15.92 -17.18 -5.12
CA ARG A 302 15.83 -18.14 -6.23
C ARG A 302 14.55 -18.97 -6.21
N ARG A 303 13.85 -19.00 -5.09
CA ARG A 303 12.55 -19.67 -4.89
C ARG A 303 11.67 -18.82 -3.99
N LEU A 304 10.37 -19.08 -4.04
CA LEU A 304 9.40 -18.40 -3.17
C LEU A 304 9.86 -18.43 -1.71
N LEU A 305 9.90 -17.25 -1.09
CA LEU A 305 10.30 -17.06 0.29
C LEU A 305 9.21 -16.32 1.05
N VAL A 306 8.71 -16.94 2.12
CA VAL A 306 7.71 -16.35 3.00
C VAL A 306 8.28 -16.26 4.41
N THR A 307 8.33 -15.07 4.97
CA THR A 307 8.78 -14.82 6.34
C THR A 307 7.66 -14.20 7.16
N SER A 308 7.50 -14.66 8.40
CA SER A 308 6.45 -14.17 9.32
C SER A 308 7.08 -13.53 10.55
N PHE A 309 6.58 -12.36 10.93
CA PHE A 309 6.99 -11.61 12.11
C PHE A 309 5.78 -11.48 13.06
N SER A 310 5.76 -12.26 14.12
CA SER A 310 4.68 -12.23 15.12
C SER A 310 4.65 -10.90 15.86
N ALA A 311 3.47 -10.35 16.05
CA ALA A 311 3.25 -9.13 16.79
C ALA A 311 1.88 -9.14 17.47
N THR A 312 1.73 -8.31 18.50
CA THR A 312 0.45 -8.07 19.17
C THR A 312 0.23 -6.57 19.22
N ASN A 313 -0.87 -6.12 18.63
CA ASN A 313 -1.17 -4.69 18.49
C ASN A 313 0.00 -3.89 17.92
N PRO A 314 0.49 -4.26 16.71
CA PRO A 314 1.59 -3.55 16.10
C PRO A 314 1.26 -2.06 15.96
N LYS A 315 2.26 -1.20 16.13
CA LYS A 315 2.09 0.25 15.88
C LYS A 315 2.18 0.59 14.41
N GLY A 316 2.77 -0.32 13.62
CA GLY A 316 2.77 -0.21 12.18
C GLY A 316 3.77 -1.11 11.49
N PHE A 317 3.66 -1.17 10.18
CA PHE A 317 4.63 -1.82 9.30
C PHE A 317 4.63 -1.12 7.93
N GLY A 318 5.69 -1.31 7.17
CA GLY A 318 5.73 -0.72 5.84
C GLY A 318 6.90 -1.18 5.00
N LEU A 319 6.72 -1.11 3.69
CA LEU A 319 7.78 -1.28 2.71
C LEU A 319 8.42 0.10 2.49
N MET A 320 9.70 0.17 2.80
CA MET A 320 10.44 1.41 2.89
C MET A 320 11.50 1.49 1.80
N GLN A 321 11.69 2.68 1.25
CA GLN A 321 12.83 3.06 0.43
C GLN A 321 13.67 4.02 1.28
N ARG A 322 14.69 3.52 1.96
CA ARG A 322 15.56 4.32 2.83
C ARG A 322 16.71 4.95 2.07
N ASP A 323 17.23 4.28 1.05
CA ASP A 323 18.22 4.86 0.18
C ASP A 323 17.59 5.95 -0.71
N ARG A 324 18.16 7.15 -0.66
CA ARG A 324 17.68 8.34 -1.36
C ARG A 324 18.77 9.02 -2.19
N GLN A 325 19.90 8.32 -2.38
CA GLN A 325 21.00 8.86 -3.15
C GLN A 325 20.88 8.41 -4.61
N ALA A 326 20.67 9.34 -5.53
CA ALA A 326 20.58 9.04 -6.97
C ALA A 326 21.82 8.28 -7.50
N ALA A 327 23.00 8.55 -6.92
CA ALA A 327 24.24 7.85 -7.28
C ALA A 327 24.23 6.34 -6.95
N ASN A 328 23.35 5.89 -6.06
CA ASN A 328 23.22 4.47 -5.75
C ASN A 328 22.33 3.73 -6.75
N TYR A 329 21.56 4.46 -7.56
CA TYR A 329 20.71 3.88 -8.60
C TYR A 329 21.25 4.07 -10.00
N GLU A 330 21.90 5.23 -10.28
CA GLU A 330 22.40 5.59 -11.63
C GLU A 330 21.33 5.48 -12.74
N ASP A 331 20.05 5.70 -12.37
CA ASP A 331 18.90 5.57 -13.26
C ASP A 331 18.07 6.87 -13.29
N PRO A 332 18.45 7.83 -14.17
CA PRO A 332 17.77 9.11 -14.30
C PRO A 332 16.37 9.01 -14.94
N GLU A 333 15.99 7.85 -15.47
CA GLU A 333 14.68 7.63 -16.08
C GLU A 333 13.67 7.08 -15.06
N SER A 334 14.08 6.09 -14.27
CA SER A 334 13.23 5.45 -13.28
C SER A 334 13.15 6.20 -11.95
N LEU A 335 14.16 7.05 -11.63
CA LEU A 335 14.21 7.93 -10.46
C LEU A 335 13.83 7.19 -9.15
N PHE A 336 14.41 6.02 -8.91
CA PHE A 336 14.06 5.16 -7.76
C PHE A 336 14.20 5.89 -6.42
N GLU A 337 15.13 6.82 -6.28
CA GLU A 337 15.34 7.64 -5.09
C GLU A 337 14.13 8.54 -4.76
N ARG A 338 13.22 8.76 -5.72
CA ARG A 338 12.01 9.58 -5.56
C ARG A 338 10.75 8.76 -5.34
N ARG A 339 10.83 7.43 -5.38
CA ARG A 339 9.69 6.54 -5.12
C ARG A 339 9.39 6.52 -3.62
N PRO A 340 8.12 6.64 -3.19
CA PRO A 340 7.79 6.76 -1.76
C PRO A 340 7.98 5.45 -0.99
N SER A 341 8.22 5.58 0.29
CA SER A 341 7.94 4.54 1.28
C SER A 341 6.45 4.52 1.58
N VAL A 342 5.88 3.35 1.92
CA VAL A 342 4.52 3.28 2.43
C VAL A 342 4.49 2.66 3.82
N TRP A 343 3.88 3.37 4.76
CA TRP A 343 3.67 2.95 6.13
C TRP A 343 2.19 2.68 6.39
N VAL A 344 1.88 1.54 6.96
CA VAL A 344 0.57 1.14 7.47
C VAL A 344 0.54 1.39 8.97
N GLU A 345 -0.39 2.24 9.43
CA GLU A 345 -0.63 2.56 10.82
C GLU A 345 -2.00 2.01 11.21
N PRO A 346 -2.08 0.95 12.04
CA PRO A 346 -3.35 0.44 12.56
C PRO A 346 -4.14 1.52 13.32
N ILE A 347 -5.45 1.52 13.15
CA ILE A 347 -6.39 2.33 13.93
C ILE A 347 -7.26 1.37 14.74
N GLY A 348 -7.23 1.51 16.05
CA GLY A 348 -7.86 0.58 16.97
C GLY A 348 -6.95 -0.59 17.33
N ASN A 349 -7.55 -1.68 17.81
CA ASN A 349 -6.85 -2.86 18.28
C ASN A 349 -6.81 -3.94 17.19
N TRP A 350 -5.61 -4.34 16.75
CA TRP A 350 -5.41 -5.38 15.74
C TRP A 350 -5.09 -6.75 16.34
N GLU A 351 -5.14 -6.86 17.70
CA GLU A 351 -4.95 -8.09 18.43
C GLU A 351 -3.62 -8.79 18.12
N SER A 352 -3.59 -10.12 18.30
CA SER A 352 -2.43 -10.93 17.95
C SER A 352 -2.47 -11.38 16.49
N GLY A 353 -1.29 -11.45 15.87
CA GLY A 353 -1.15 -11.85 14.48
C GLY A 353 0.31 -11.79 14.04
N ARG A 354 0.52 -11.56 12.77
CA ARG A 354 1.85 -11.45 12.18
C ARG A 354 1.86 -10.56 10.95
N VAL A 355 2.97 -9.90 10.73
CA VAL A 355 3.29 -9.32 9.42
C VAL A 355 3.95 -10.43 8.60
N GLU A 356 3.38 -10.75 7.44
CA GLU A 356 4.01 -11.63 6.46
C GLU A 356 4.71 -10.82 5.37
N LEU A 357 5.91 -11.27 5.02
CA LEU A 357 6.69 -10.81 3.87
C LEU A 357 6.82 -11.95 2.88
N VAL A 358 6.29 -11.75 1.69
CA VAL A 358 6.39 -12.67 0.56
C VAL A 358 7.37 -12.10 -0.45
N GLN A 359 8.38 -12.88 -0.83
CA GLN A 359 9.38 -12.52 -1.81
C GLN A 359 9.41 -13.58 -2.90
N ILE A 360 9.09 -13.18 -4.12
CA ILE A 360 8.91 -14.05 -5.28
C ILE A 360 10.13 -13.90 -6.19
N PRO A 361 10.70 -14.98 -6.74
CA PRO A 361 11.74 -14.86 -7.74
C PRO A 361 11.29 -14.01 -8.93
N SER A 362 12.07 -13.01 -9.29
CA SER A 362 11.83 -12.20 -10.49
C SER A 362 13.08 -12.12 -11.36
N PRO A 363 12.97 -12.30 -12.68
CA PRO A 363 14.09 -12.17 -13.60
C PRO A 363 14.51 -10.72 -13.81
N ASP A 364 13.59 -9.78 -13.65
CA ASP A 364 13.77 -8.36 -13.95
C ASP A 364 12.82 -7.46 -13.13
N GLU A 365 12.87 -6.17 -13.37
CA GLU A 365 12.12 -5.12 -12.69
C GLU A 365 10.68 -4.91 -13.19
N THR A 366 10.25 -5.65 -14.21
CA THR A 366 8.93 -5.45 -14.84
C THR A 366 7.77 -6.02 -14.02
N ASN A 367 8.10 -6.86 -13.02
CA ASN A 367 7.12 -7.52 -12.16
C ASN A 367 7.33 -7.14 -10.69
N ASP A 368 6.26 -6.73 -10.04
CA ASP A 368 6.23 -6.61 -8.58
C ASP A 368 6.44 -8.01 -7.97
N ASN A 369 7.48 -8.17 -7.15
CA ASN A 369 7.88 -9.46 -6.57
C ASN A 369 7.91 -9.47 -5.04
N ILE A 370 7.49 -8.39 -4.41
CA ILE A 370 7.47 -8.22 -2.95
C ILE A 370 6.03 -7.93 -2.51
N VAL A 371 5.53 -8.70 -1.52
CA VAL A 371 4.24 -8.42 -0.89
C VAL A 371 4.40 -8.45 0.63
N ALA A 372 3.84 -7.46 1.32
CA ALA A 372 3.79 -7.43 2.79
C ALA A 372 2.37 -7.12 3.25
N TYR A 373 1.88 -7.81 4.28
CA TYR A 373 0.54 -7.63 4.82
C TYR A 373 0.44 -8.13 6.26
N TRP A 374 -0.60 -7.68 6.96
CA TRP A 374 -0.96 -8.22 8.28
C TRP A 374 -1.89 -9.43 8.15
N VAL A 375 -1.66 -10.47 8.95
CA VAL A 375 -2.54 -11.63 9.11
C VAL A 375 -2.90 -11.76 10.58
N SER A 376 -4.19 -11.68 10.89
CA SER A 376 -4.70 -11.94 12.24
C SER A 376 -4.59 -13.42 12.60
N ASN A 377 -4.38 -13.73 13.89
CA ASN A 377 -4.49 -15.09 14.39
C ASN A 377 -5.94 -15.56 14.54
N GLU A 378 -6.91 -14.62 14.51
CA GLU A 378 -8.32 -14.98 14.50
C GLU A 378 -8.71 -15.63 13.17
N PRO A 379 -9.40 -16.79 13.19
CA PRO A 379 -9.80 -17.46 11.97
C PRO A 379 -10.85 -16.66 11.20
N VAL A 380 -10.71 -16.64 9.89
CA VAL A 380 -11.71 -16.05 8.98
C VAL A 380 -12.81 -17.09 8.71
N VAL A 381 -13.99 -16.82 9.26
CA VAL A 381 -15.14 -17.72 9.21
C VAL A 381 -16.21 -17.17 8.27
N ALA A 382 -16.81 -18.05 7.46
CA ALA A 382 -17.91 -17.69 6.57
C ALA A 382 -19.05 -16.98 7.32
N GLY A 383 -19.53 -15.88 6.75
CA GLY A 383 -20.64 -15.09 7.30
C GLY A 383 -20.32 -14.24 8.53
N LYS A 384 -19.10 -14.33 9.12
CA LYS A 384 -18.66 -13.47 10.23
C LYS A 384 -18.00 -12.21 9.67
N PRO A 385 -18.61 -11.03 9.77
CA PRO A 385 -17.99 -9.79 9.27
C PRO A 385 -16.70 -9.45 10.02
N ILE A 386 -15.76 -8.81 9.29
CA ILE A 386 -14.51 -8.29 9.84
C ILE A 386 -14.52 -6.78 9.61
N GLU A 387 -14.36 -5.99 10.67
CA GLU A 387 -14.19 -4.54 10.59
C GLU A 387 -12.74 -4.18 10.89
N LEU A 388 -12.19 -3.28 10.10
CA LEU A 388 -10.81 -2.82 10.27
C LEU A 388 -10.66 -1.36 9.82
N SER A 389 -9.72 -0.68 10.47
CA SER A 389 -9.32 0.67 10.07
C SER A 389 -7.82 0.82 10.18
N TYR A 390 -7.26 1.58 9.26
CA TYR A 390 -5.83 1.89 9.25
C TYR A 390 -5.57 3.18 8.47
N ARG A 391 -4.36 3.71 8.60
CA ARG A 391 -3.87 4.82 7.80
C ARG A 391 -2.68 4.36 6.97
N LEU A 392 -2.69 4.72 5.70
CA LEU A 392 -1.55 4.62 4.80
C LEU A 392 -0.88 5.99 4.66
N ARG A 393 0.45 6.02 4.61
CA ARG A 393 1.21 7.23 4.31
C ARG A 393 2.24 6.94 3.21
N TRP A 394 2.09 7.63 2.09
CA TRP A 394 3.11 7.68 1.05
C TRP A 394 4.05 8.84 1.37
N GLN A 395 5.30 8.54 1.70
CA GLN A 395 6.22 9.50 2.29
C GLN A 395 7.67 9.23 1.85
N MET A 396 8.49 10.29 1.78
CA MET A 396 9.91 10.13 1.45
C MET A 396 10.68 9.57 2.65
N GLN A 397 10.39 10.06 3.83
CA GLN A 397 11.02 9.58 5.07
C GLN A 397 9.99 8.84 5.89
N GLY A 398 10.24 7.54 6.09
CA GLY A 398 9.38 6.72 6.93
C GLY A 398 9.60 6.99 8.43
N PRO A 399 8.71 6.48 9.28
CA PRO A 399 8.92 6.55 10.71
C PRO A 399 10.16 5.75 11.10
N VAL A 400 10.87 6.25 12.09
CA VAL A 400 12.04 5.62 12.71
C VAL A 400 11.80 5.42 14.19
N PRO A 401 12.47 4.46 14.84
CA PRO A 401 12.26 4.21 16.27
C PRO A 401 12.65 5.43 17.11
N THR A 402 11.72 5.91 17.93
CA THR A 402 11.98 7.05 18.83
C THR A 402 13.02 6.66 19.88
N GLY A 403 14.05 7.50 20.04
CA GLY A 403 15.11 7.29 21.03
C GLY A 403 16.04 6.12 20.74
N LYS A 404 16.00 5.56 19.54
CA LYS A 404 16.90 4.50 19.08
C LYS A 404 17.59 4.89 17.77
N ALA A 405 18.61 4.16 17.41
CA ALA A 405 19.22 4.19 16.10
C ALA A 405 18.51 3.22 15.14
N TRP A 406 18.75 3.41 13.87
CA TRP A 406 18.21 2.56 12.81
C TRP A 406 19.30 2.16 11.81
N VAL A 407 19.05 1.08 11.06
CA VAL A 407 19.93 0.63 9.97
C VAL A 407 19.80 1.59 8.80
N VAL A 408 20.92 2.10 8.34
CA VAL A 408 20.99 2.98 7.16
C VAL A 408 21.54 2.27 5.94
N GLN A 409 22.24 1.15 6.14
CA GLN A 409 22.87 0.41 5.06
C GLN A 409 23.08 -1.06 5.44
N THR A 410 22.94 -1.96 4.47
CA THR A 410 23.30 -3.38 4.61
C THR A 410 24.05 -3.83 3.36
N ARG A 411 25.30 -4.26 3.50
CA ARG A 411 26.11 -4.82 2.43
C ARG A 411 26.51 -6.26 2.73
N ARG A 412 26.71 -7.04 1.68
CA ARG A 412 27.14 -8.43 1.77
C ARG A 412 28.31 -8.69 0.82
N GLY A 413 29.27 -9.47 1.30
CA GLY A 413 30.40 -9.89 0.50
C GLY A 413 31.24 -10.95 1.21
N ARG A 414 32.41 -11.22 0.70
CA ARG A 414 33.38 -12.16 1.33
C ARG A 414 34.25 -11.47 2.38
N GLY A 415 34.30 -10.15 2.37
CA GLY A 415 35.31 -9.40 3.10
C GLY A 415 36.71 -9.51 2.47
N TYR A 416 37.71 -8.98 3.16
CA TYR A 416 39.11 -9.12 2.74
C TYR A 416 39.69 -10.46 3.24
N VAL A 417 39.76 -11.43 2.37
CA VAL A 417 40.39 -12.74 2.65
C VAL A 417 41.32 -13.12 1.50
N LYS A 418 42.48 -13.70 1.84
CA LYS A 418 43.49 -14.10 0.83
C LYS A 418 42.96 -15.19 -0.11
N ALA A 419 42.20 -16.12 0.42
CA ALA A 419 41.55 -17.18 -0.33
C ALA A 419 40.09 -17.32 0.11
N PRO A 420 39.16 -17.70 -0.78
CA PRO A 420 37.78 -17.99 -0.40
C PRO A 420 37.72 -19.10 0.66
N ASP A 421 37.06 -18.85 1.77
CA ASP A 421 36.89 -19.81 2.88
C ASP A 421 35.43 -20.26 3.05
N GLY A 422 34.54 -19.77 2.17
CA GLY A 422 33.11 -20.07 2.21
C GLY A 422 32.33 -19.23 3.21
N ASP A 423 32.98 -18.37 3.96
CA ASP A 423 32.31 -17.46 4.89
C ASP A 423 31.68 -16.28 4.16
N ILE A 424 30.61 -15.74 4.75
CA ILE A 424 29.87 -14.58 4.25
C ILE A 424 29.99 -13.46 5.28
N ASN A 425 30.36 -12.29 4.82
CA ASN A 425 30.50 -11.10 5.66
C ASN A 425 29.38 -10.10 5.37
N PHE A 426 28.67 -9.66 6.41
CA PHE A 426 27.67 -8.60 6.38
C PHE A 426 28.26 -7.35 7.00
N ILE A 427 28.01 -6.23 6.36
CA ILE A 427 28.37 -4.89 6.84
C ILE A 427 27.05 -4.14 7.05
N VAL A 428 26.74 -3.84 8.30
CA VAL A 428 25.50 -3.17 8.69
C VAL A 428 25.85 -1.85 9.38
N ASP A 429 25.43 -0.75 8.80
CA ASP A 429 25.65 0.58 9.36
C ASP A 429 24.39 1.04 10.08
N PHE A 430 24.56 1.47 11.35
CA PHE A 430 23.53 2.02 12.20
C PHE A 430 23.79 3.51 12.44
N ASP A 431 22.76 4.32 12.34
CA ASP A 431 22.83 5.75 12.61
C ASP A 431 21.61 6.23 13.40
N GLY A 432 21.72 7.38 13.99
CA GLY A 432 20.64 8.06 14.71
C GLY A 432 21.15 8.94 15.82
N PRO A 433 20.30 9.87 16.30
CA PRO A 433 20.69 10.85 17.31
C PRO A 433 21.28 10.21 18.58
N VAL A 434 20.75 9.07 19.01
CA VAL A 434 21.22 8.35 20.21
C VAL A 434 22.68 7.90 20.07
N LEU A 435 23.08 7.39 18.90
CA LEU A 435 24.46 6.95 18.65
C LEU A 435 25.41 8.13 18.41
N ARG A 436 24.92 9.18 17.75
CA ARG A 436 25.69 10.41 17.50
C ARG A 436 26.00 11.18 18.78
N ALA A 437 25.13 11.09 19.80
CA ALA A 437 25.29 11.75 21.10
C ALA A 437 26.28 11.02 22.02
N LEU A 438 26.76 9.82 21.67
CA LEU A 438 27.71 9.06 22.49
C LEU A 438 29.10 9.71 22.46
N GLY A 439 29.80 9.60 23.58
CA GLY A 439 31.20 10.08 23.71
C GLY A 439 32.18 9.35 22.80
N ALA A 440 33.46 9.60 22.97
CA ALA A 440 34.52 9.08 22.11
C ALA A 440 34.66 7.55 22.17
N GLU A 441 34.52 6.95 23.35
CA GLU A 441 34.74 5.53 23.61
C GLU A 441 33.56 4.93 24.43
N PRO A 442 32.36 4.86 23.86
CA PRO A 442 31.23 4.26 24.56
C PRO A 442 31.39 2.74 24.64
N LYS A 443 30.99 2.14 25.77
CA LYS A 443 30.88 0.67 25.87
C LYS A 443 29.62 0.23 25.17
N LEU A 444 29.75 -0.33 23.99
CA LEU A 444 28.66 -0.86 23.18
C LEU A 444 28.89 -2.33 22.88
N ASP A 445 27.81 -3.08 22.83
CA ASP A 445 27.80 -4.49 22.46
C ASP A 445 27.08 -4.71 21.13
N ALA A 446 27.71 -5.49 20.24
CA ALA A 446 27.05 -6.09 19.08
C ALA A 446 26.33 -7.36 19.53
N VAL A 447 25.03 -7.32 19.66
CA VAL A 447 24.24 -8.51 19.95
C VAL A 447 23.84 -9.16 18.62
N VAL A 448 24.34 -10.38 18.36
CA VAL A 448 24.11 -11.12 17.12
C VAL A 448 23.62 -12.52 17.45
N SER A 449 22.57 -12.96 16.78
CA SER A 449 22.08 -14.33 16.79
C SER A 449 21.95 -14.87 15.37
N VAL A 450 22.25 -16.12 15.17
CA VAL A 450 22.12 -16.87 13.92
C VAL A 450 21.37 -18.17 14.19
N ASP A 451 20.66 -18.69 13.18
CA ASP A 451 19.97 -19.96 13.33
C ASP A 451 20.95 -21.16 13.27
N LEU A 452 20.41 -22.38 13.41
CA LEU A 452 21.22 -23.62 13.45
C LEU A 452 21.92 -23.95 12.13
N ASN A 453 21.53 -23.30 11.02
CA ASN A 453 22.17 -23.50 9.71
C ASN A 453 23.40 -22.60 9.50
N ALA A 454 23.80 -21.86 10.51
CA ALA A 454 25.02 -21.04 10.44
C ALA A 454 25.80 -21.01 11.74
N GLU A 455 27.09 -20.80 11.60
CA GLU A 455 28.01 -20.54 12.71
C GLU A 455 28.47 -19.07 12.64
N LEU A 456 28.31 -18.34 13.74
CA LEU A 456 28.85 -17.00 13.88
C LEU A 456 30.36 -17.10 14.08
N ARG A 457 31.14 -16.66 13.07
CA ARG A 457 32.60 -16.68 13.10
C ARG A 457 33.19 -15.47 13.78
N GLU A 458 32.66 -14.30 13.44
CA GLU A 458 33.19 -13.04 13.93
C GLU A 458 32.08 -11.97 13.98
N ARG A 459 32.20 -11.08 14.95
CA ARG A 459 31.41 -9.86 15.04
C ARG A 459 32.26 -8.72 15.57
N ASN A 460 32.17 -7.56 14.92
CA ASN A 460 32.83 -6.34 15.38
C ASN A 460 31.86 -5.19 15.34
N LEU A 461 32.08 -4.19 16.21
CA LEU A 461 31.32 -2.96 16.24
C LEU A 461 32.29 -1.78 16.43
N TYR A 462 32.29 -0.85 15.48
CA TYR A 462 33.17 0.32 15.53
C TYR A 462 32.53 1.53 14.82
N ARG A 463 33.03 2.70 15.16
CA ARG A 463 32.58 3.94 14.52
C ARG A 463 33.22 4.08 13.15
N ASN A 464 32.40 4.28 12.12
CA ASN A 464 32.84 4.64 10.79
C ASN A 464 33.28 6.10 10.79
N GLN A 465 34.58 6.35 10.63
CA GLN A 465 35.16 7.70 10.71
C GLN A 465 34.73 8.59 9.53
N VAL A 466 34.26 8.03 8.44
CA VAL A 466 33.83 8.79 7.25
C VAL A 466 32.38 9.25 7.39
N SER A 467 31.46 8.34 7.72
CA SER A 467 30.02 8.65 7.80
C SER A 467 29.58 9.09 9.21
N GLY A 468 30.35 8.74 10.24
CA GLY A 468 29.97 8.91 11.64
C GLY A 468 29.01 7.85 12.17
N ALA A 469 28.48 6.98 11.32
CA ALA A 469 27.63 5.84 11.69
C ALA A 469 28.41 4.79 12.48
N TRP A 470 27.69 3.90 13.15
CA TRP A 470 28.29 2.72 13.80
C TRP A 470 28.17 1.53 12.89
N ARG A 471 29.32 0.96 12.53
CA ARG A 471 29.41 -0.21 11.65
C ARG A 471 29.53 -1.47 12.45
N MET A 472 28.57 -2.38 12.23
CA MET A 472 28.63 -3.77 12.70
C MET A 472 29.05 -4.67 11.54
N THR A 473 30.08 -5.48 11.76
CA THR A 473 30.44 -6.55 10.82
C THR A 473 30.03 -7.89 11.42
N VAL A 474 29.39 -8.71 10.63
CA VAL A 474 28.91 -10.05 11.02
C VAL A 474 29.40 -11.05 10.00
N ARG A 475 30.30 -11.95 10.42
CA ARG A 475 30.86 -13.01 9.59
C ARG A 475 30.26 -14.34 9.98
N VAL A 476 29.68 -15.03 9.02
CA VAL A 476 28.99 -16.30 9.25
C VAL A 476 29.44 -17.36 8.26
N LYS A 477 29.48 -18.61 8.70
CA LYS A 477 29.65 -19.77 7.87
C LYS A 477 28.36 -20.55 7.79
N ARG A 478 27.80 -20.67 6.58
CA ARG A 478 26.60 -21.48 6.34
C ARG A 478 26.99 -22.97 6.37
N ALA A 479 26.19 -23.81 7.04
CA ALA A 479 26.40 -25.25 7.09
C ALA A 479 25.83 -25.95 5.87
N ASP A 480 24.64 -25.63 5.43
CA ASP A 480 23.94 -26.26 4.31
C ASP A 480 23.40 -25.17 3.35
N ALA A 481 23.98 -25.11 2.15
CA ALA A 481 23.63 -24.10 1.15
C ALA A 481 22.21 -24.28 0.58
N SER A 482 21.61 -25.45 0.72
CA SER A 482 20.22 -25.71 0.30
C SER A 482 19.16 -25.13 1.24
N LYS A 483 19.58 -24.68 2.43
CA LYS A 483 18.69 -24.09 3.45
C LYS A 483 18.97 -22.61 3.63
N PRO A 484 17.95 -21.79 3.97
CA PRO A 484 18.16 -20.39 4.33
C PRO A 484 18.89 -20.27 5.68
N VAL A 485 19.42 -19.08 5.96
CA VAL A 485 19.97 -18.71 7.27
C VAL A 485 19.26 -17.45 7.76
N GLU A 486 18.63 -17.53 8.94
CA GLU A 486 18.06 -16.37 9.63
C GLU A 486 19.07 -15.79 10.63
N MET A 487 19.18 -14.47 10.61
CA MET A 487 20.09 -13.72 11.47
C MET A 487 19.37 -12.51 12.06
N ARG A 488 19.78 -12.14 13.28
CA ARG A 488 19.30 -10.91 13.93
C ARG A 488 20.47 -10.22 14.61
N ALA A 489 20.51 -8.91 14.51
CA ALA A 489 21.55 -8.13 15.17
C ALA A 489 21.03 -6.75 15.61
N PHE A 490 21.54 -6.25 16.73
CA PHE A 490 21.26 -4.90 17.21
C PHE A 490 22.41 -4.40 18.11
N ILE A 491 22.48 -3.09 18.29
CA ILE A 491 23.43 -2.46 19.20
C ILE A 491 22.79 -2.34 20.58
N SER A 492 23.51 -2.73 21.62
CA SER A 492 23.09 -2.54 23.01
C SER A 492 24.13 -1.80 23.85
N GLN A 493 23.67 -1.20 24.93
CA GLN A 493 24.47 -0.60 25.98
C GLN A 493 23.88 -0.97 27.34
N ASP A 494 24.67 -1.53 28.23
CA ASP A 494 24.23 -1.97 29.56
C ASP A 494 22.98 -2.87 29.53
N GLY A 495 22.91 -3.77 28.54
CA GLY A 495 21.80 -4.70 28.33
C GLY A 495 20.53 -4.10 27.71
N LYS A 496 20.51 -2.81 27.40
CA LYS A 496 19.39 -2.12 26.75
C LYS A 496 19.65 -1.94 25.25
N SER A 497 18.68 -2.29 24.41
CA SER A 497 18.76 -2.04 22.97
C SER A 497 18.79 -0.57 22.66
N LEU A 498 19.82 -0.10 21.94
CA LEU A 498 19.96 1.26 21.42
C LEU A 498 19.56 1.39 19.96
N SER A 499 19.35 0.30 19.25
CA SER A 499 18.97 0.33 17.84
C SER A 499 17.72 -0.49 17.57
N GLU A 500 17.16 -0.31 16.38
CA GLU A 500 16.27 -1.33 15.83
C GLU A 500 17.01 -2.66 15.65
N THR A 501 16.26 -3.73 15.49
CA THR A 501 16.79 -5.06 15.18
C THR A 501 16.94 -5.21 13.66
N TRP A 502 18.16 -5.30 13.18
CA TRP A 502 18.44 -5.81 11.85
C TRP A 502 18.11 -7.30 11.82
N SER A 503 17.18 -7.70 10.96
CA SER A 503 16.78 -9.09 10.75
C SER A 503 17.07 -9.44 9.30
N TYR A 504 17.88 -10.45 9.02
CA TYR A 504 18.27 -10.81 7.67
C TYR A 504 18.07 -12.27 7.38
N ILE A 505 17.58 -12.58 6.19
CA ILE A 505 17.56 -13.93 5.66
C ILE A 505 18.57 -14.04 4.53
N LEU A 506 19.49 -14.97 4.66
CA LEU A 506 20.34 -15.40 3.56
C LEU A 506 19.58 -16.52 2.83
N PRO A 507 19.06 -16.30 1.63
CA PRO A 507 18.26 -17.29 0.94
C PRO A 507 19.05 -18.56 0.63
N SER A 508 18.36 -19.68 0.45
CA SER A 508 18.97 -20.89 -0.06
C SER A 508 19.54 -20.67 -1.47
N GLU A 509 20.60 -21.37 -1.82
CA GLU A 509 21.16 -21.36 -3.16
C GLU A 509 20.48 -22.34 -4.11
N SER A 510 19.66 -23.26 -3.57
CA SER A 510 18.86 -24.20 -4.34
C SER A 510 17.66 -23.51 -4.98
N GLU A 511 17.41 -23.79 -6.25
CA GLU A 511 16.19 -23.40 -6.98
C GLU A 511 15.01 -24.33 -6.70
N LYS A 512 15.30 -25.54 -6.17
CA LYS A 512 14.28 -26.52 -5.81
C LYS A 512 13.83 -26.32 -4.37
N PRO A 513 12.53 -26.55 -4.06
CA PRO A 513 11.98 -26.45 -2.71
C PRO A 513 12.60 -27.44 -1.72
#